data_337908ba315e7c14af2c6cd9f2ef2a43
#
_entry.id   337908ba315e7c14af2c6cd9f2ef2a43
#
_cell.length_a   1.000
_cell.length_b   1.000
_cell.length_c   1.000
_cell.angle_alpha   90.00
_cell.angle_beta   90.00
_cell.angle_gamma   90.00
#
_symmetry.space_group_name_H-M   'P 1'
#
loop_
_entity.id
_entity.type
_entity.pdbx_description
1 polymer ?
#
loop_
_entity_poly.entity_id
_entity_poly.type
_entity_poly.pdbx_seq_one_letter_code
_entity_poly.pdbx_strand_id
1 'polypeptide(L)'
;MTSLVAYIRVSTSKQGKSGLGIEAQRANIAHFAEMEGYTLSGEFLEVETGKGSDALDRRPQLSAALHAARKLKGAVVVAKLDRLSRDVHFISGLMSHKVPFIVTELGADVDPFILHLYAAMGEKERNLIAGRAKAALAAKKAQGKVLGGPELPKARVAAQVVIKSNADRHAANVLPIIRDAQKAGATTLRAVADALNA
;
A
#
# COMPACT_ATOMS: atom_id res chain seq x y z
N MET A 1 -16.91 0.28 24.96
CA MET A 1 -15.75 0.97 24.36
C MET A 1 -15.58 0.44 22.95
N THR A 2 -15.43 1.32 21.98
CA THR A 2 -15.24 0.92 20.58
C THR A 2 -13.79 0.50 20.36
N SER A 3 -13.60 -0.69 19.77
CA SER A 3 -12.26 -1.24 19.53
C SER A 3 -11.64 -0.63 18.28
N LEU A 4 -10.35 -0.27 18.35
CA LEU A 4 -9.57 0.17 17.21
C LEU A 4 -8.43 -0.80 16.89
N VAL A 5 -8.10 -0.90 15.62
CA VAL A 5 -6.97 -1.66 15.10
C VAL A 5 -5.98 -0.68 14.48
N ALA A 6 -4.80 -0.56 15.05
CA ALA A 6 -3.77 0.34 14.56
C ALA A 6 -3.14 -0.21 13.27
N TYR A 7 -3.06 0.63 12.24
CA TYR A 7 -2.29 0.35 11.04
C TYR A 7 -1.18 1.37 10.87
N ILE A 8 0.05 0.88 10.84
CA ILE A 8 1.27 1.67 10.75
C ILE A 8 1.98 1.35 9.45
N ARG A 9 2.40 2.37 8.69
CA ARG A 9 3.10 2.16 7.44
C ARG A 9 4.37 2.98 7.34
N VAL A 10 5.44 2.34 6.86
CA VAL A 10 6.70 2.98 6.53
C VAL A 10 7.13 2.64 5.10
N SER A 11 7.80 3.58 4.41
CA SER A 11 8.11 3.46 2.99
C SER A 11 9.40 2.70 2.66
N THR A 12 10.27 2.46 3.64
CA THR A 12 11.53 1.75 3.43
C THR A 12 11.91 0.90 4.63
N SER A 13 12.65 -0.18 4.38
CA SER A 13 13.22 -1.02 5.43
C SER A 13 14.19 -0.27 6.35
N LYS A 14 14.84 0.81 5.86
CA LYS A 14 15.68 1.69 6.68
C LYS A 14 14.85 2.50 7.68
N GLN A 15 13.70 3.05 7.26
CA GLN A 15 12.78 3.75 8.17
C GLN A 15 12.12 2.78 9.15
N GLY A 16 11.82 1.55 8.72
CA GLY A 16 11.37 0.49 9.63
C GLY A 16 12.43 0.08 10.66
N LYS A 17 13.72 0.10 10.28
CA LYS A 17 14.83 -0.22 11.19
C LYS A 17 15.21 0.94 12.12
N SER A 18 15.08 2.19 11.70
CA SER A 18 15.36 3.36 12.55
C SER A 18 14.32 3.55 13.67
N GLY A 19 13.13 2.97 13.52
CA GLY A 19 12.06 3.03 14.51
C GLY A 19 11.36 4.40 14.64
N LEU A 20 12.05 5.50 14.43
CA LEU A 20 11.55 6.86 14.70
C LEU A 20 10.21 7.17 14.05
N GLY A 21 10.00 6.78 12.80
CA GLY A 21 8.74 7.01 12.09
C GLY A 21 7.60 6.07 12.55
N ILE A 22 7.93 4.90 13.09
CA ILE A 22 6.98 3.93 13.63
C ILE A 22 6.54 4.39 15.01
N GLU A 23 7.50 4.72 15.89
CA GLU A 23 7.23 5.16 17.26
C GLU A 23 6.39 6.44 17.29
N ALA A 24 6.65 7.40 16.40
CA ALA A 24 5.83 8.60 16.29
C ALA A 24 4.37 8.29 15.89
N GLN A 25 4.16 7.34 14.98
CA GLN A 25 2.81 6.89 14.63
C GLN A 25 2.13 6.17 15.79
N ARG A 26 2.85 5.29 16.51
CA ARG A 26 2.34 4.60 17.70
C ARG A 26 1.91 5.57 18.79
N ALA A 27 2.79 6.51 19.14
CA ALA A 27 2.50 7.52 20.16
C ALA A 27 1.27 8.36 19.79
N ASN A 28 1.16 8.78 18.53
CA ASN A 28 0.01 9.56 18.06
C ASN A 28 -1.29 8.75 18.16
N ILE A 29 -1.29 7.50 17.69
CA ILE A 29 -2.47 6.62 17.74
C ILE A 29 -2.85 6.28 19.19
N ALA A 30 -1.87 5.99 20.06
CA ALA A 30 -2.13 5.68 21.47
C ALA A 30 -2.72 6.87 22.20
N HIS A 31 -2.14 8.06 22.01
CA HIS A 31 -2.66 9.30 22.59
C HIS A 31 -4.09 9.60 22.14
N PHE A 32 -4.36 9.47 20.84
CA PHE A 32 -5.70 9.64 20.30
C PHE A 32 -6.70 8.65 20.92
N ALA A 33 -6.33 7.38 20.99
CA ALA A 33 -7.20 6.34 21.57
C ALA A 33 -7.52 6.61 23.04
N GLU A 34 -6.53 7.06 23.82
CA GLU A 34 -6.70 7.44 25.22
C GLU A 34 -7.65 8.64 25.38
N MET A 35 -7.43 9.71 24.60
CA MET A 35 -8.23 10.93 24.67
C MET A 35 -9.69 10.71 24.28
N GLU A 36 -9.95 9.85 23.29
CA GLU A 36 -11.28 9.57 22.74
C GLU A 36 -11.95 8.37 23.42
N GLY A 37 -11.30 7.73 24.39
CA GLY A 37 -11.86 6.59 25.14
C GLY A 37 -11.98 5.30 24.32
N TYR A 38 -11.13 5.12 23.32
CA TYR A 38 -11.04 3.90 22.51
C TYR A 38 -10.09 2.87 23.11
N THR A 39 -10.31 1.60 22.75
CA THR A 39 -9.40 0.49 23.13
C THR A 39 -8.63 0.03 21.90
N LEU A 40 -7.29 0.05 21.93
CA LEU A 40 -6.45 -0.53 20.91
C LEU A 40 -6.41 -2.06 21.07
N SER A 41 -6.97 -2.78 20.10
CA SER A 41 -7.13 -4.24 20.14
C SER A 41 -6.12 -4.99 19.25
N GLY A 42 -5.28 -4.27 18.51
CA GLY A 42 -4.23 -4.85 17.66
C GLY A 42 -3.45 -3.81 16.88
N GLU A 43 -2.27 -4.22 16.41
CA GLU A 43 -1.39 -3.40 15.57
C GLU A 43 -0.92 -4.21 14.36
N PHE A 44 -0.95 -3.58 13.19
CA PHE A 44 -0.43 -4.12 11.93
C PHE A 44 0.58 -3.16 11.34
N LEU A 45 1.79 -3.66 11.12
CA LEU A 45 2.91 -2.88 10.57
C LEU A 45 3.18 -3.30 9.13
N GLU A 46 3.06 -2.35 8.20
CA GLU A 46 3.38 -2.52 6.79
C GLU A 46 4.70 -1.84 6.44
N VAL A 47 5.63 -2.59 5.87
CA VAL A 47 6.87 -2.03 5.30
C VAL A 47 6.74 -2.11 3.78
N GLU A 48 6.34 -1.02 3.17
CA GLU A 48 6.15 -0.95 1.72
C GLU A 48 7.45 -0.52 1.04
N THR A 49 8.08 -1.44 0.31
CA THR A 49 9.35 -1.21 -0.36
C THR A 49 9.21 -0.77 -1.83
N GLY A 50 7.99 -0.58 -2.34
CA GLY A 50 7.75 -0.43 -3.76
C GLY A 50 6.99 0.83 -4.17
N LYS A 51 7.34 1.37 -5.34
CA LYS A 51 6.52 2.28 -6.13
C LYS A 51 5.43 1.45 -6.80
N GLY A 52 4.20 1.51 -6.34
CA GLY A 52 3.11 0.76 -6.94
C GLY A 52 1.74 1.31 -6.58
N SER A 53 0.71 0.87 -7.29
CA SER A 53 -0.68 1.16 -6.99
C SER A 53 -1.04 0.71 -5.56
N ASP A 54 -1.89 1.46 -4.89
CA ASP A 54 -2.36 1.21 -3.52
C ASP A 54 -3.31 -0.02 -3.42
N ALA A 55 -3.16 -1.01 -4.29
CA ALA A 55 -3.99 -2.21 -4.28
C ALA A 55 -3.80 -3.02 -3.00
N LEU A 56 -4.90 -3.51 -2.43
CA LEU A 56 -4.92 -4.36 -1.22
C LEU A 56 -4.05 -5.62 -1.38
N ASP A 57 -3.94 -6.17 -2.60
CA ASP A 57 -3.13 -7.34 -2.92
C ASP A 57 -1.64 -7.15 -2.60
N ARG A 58 -1.18 -5.91 -2.57
CA ARG A 58 0.21 -5.55 -2.23
C ARG A 58 0.40 -5.12 -0.78
N ARG A 59 -0.70 -5.09 0.01
CA ARG A 59 -0.72 -4.64 1.40
C ARG A 59 -1.38 -5.68 2.30
N PRO A 60 -0.74 -6.83 2.50
CA PRO A 60 -1.31 -7.91 3.30
C PRO A 60 -1.61 -7.48 4.73
N GLN A 61 -0.80 -6.57 5.31
CA GLN A 61 -1.04 -6.08 6.66
C GLN A 61 -2.25 -5.15 6.74
N LEU A 62 -2.48 -4.31 5.71
CA LEU A 62 -3.70 -3.51 5.64
C LEU A 62 -4.95 -4.38 5.49
N SER A 63 -4.89 -5.39 4.63
CA SER A 63 -5.99 -6.35 4.47
C SER A 63 -6.29 -7.06 5.79
N ALA A 64 -5.25 -7.51 6.51
CA ALA A 64 -5.39 -8.14 7.81
C ALA A 64 -5.96 -7.19 8.87
N ALA A 65 -5.52 -5.92 8.88
CA ALA A 65 -6.04 -4.88 9.79
C ALA A 65 -7.54 -4.62 9.55
N LEU A 66 -7.95 -4.48 8.29
CA LEU A 66 -9.36 -4.29 7.91
C LEU A 66 -10.22 -5.50 8.31
N HIS A 67 -9.71 -6.71 8.11
CA HIS A 67 -10.40 -7.93 8.53
C HIS A 67 -10.53 -8.02 10.05
N ALA A 68 -9.47 -7.71 10.79
CA ALA A 68 -9.48 -7.69 12.25
C ALA A 68 -10.47 -6.64 12.81
N ALA A 69 -10.45 -5.43 12.25
CA ALA A 69 -11.38 -4.36 12.63
C ALA A 69 -12.84 -4.78 12.39
N ARG A 70 -13.12 -5.39 11.24
CA ARG A 70 -14.47 -5.90 10.93
C ARG A 70 -14.94 -6.97 11.93
N LYS A 71 -14.06 -7.90 12.29
CA LYS A 71 -14.36 -8.95 13.27
C LYS A 71 -14.67 -8.38 14.64
N LEU A 72 -13.98 -7.32 15.04
CA LEU A 72 -14.17 -6.62 16.30
C LEU A 72 -15.33 -5.60 16.28
N LYS A 73 -16.01 -5.43 15.14
CA LYS A 73 -16.99 -4.36 14.91
C LYS A 73 -16.42 -2.97 15.25
N GLY A 74 -15.14 -2.80 15.01
CA GLY A 74 -14.37 -1.59 15.27
C GLY A 74 -13.89 -0.91 14.00
N ALA A 75 -12.91 -0.03 14.10
CA ALA A 75 -12.34 0.71 12.98
C ALA A 75 -10.82 0.50 12.88
N VAL A 76 -10.26 0.66 11.66
CA VAL A 76 -8.83 0.81 11.48
C VAL A 76 -8.44 2.25 11.81
N VAL A 77 -7.41 2.45 12.62
CA VAL A 77 -6.88 3.78 12.95
C VAL A 77 -5.49 3.96 12.38
N VAL A 78 -5.27 5.12 11.77
CA VAL A 78 -3.98 5.56 11.20
C VAL A 78 -3.61 6.93 11.71
N ALA A 79 -2.32 7.21 11.82
CA ALA A 79 -1.85 8.51 12.28
C ALA A 79 -2.16 9.64 11.26
N LYS A 80 -2.00 9.35 9.96
CA LYS A 80 -2.24 10.29 8.86
C LYS A 80 -2.91 9.58 7.69
N LEU A 81 -3.68 10.32 6.90
CA LEU A 81 -4.37 9.75 5.74
C LEU A 81 -3.40 9.14 4.71
N ASP A 82 -2.23 9.75 4.51
CA ASP A 82 -1.20 9.23 3.59
C ASP A 82 -0.57 7.90 4.05
N ARG A 83 -0.76 7.51 5.31
CA ARG A 83 -0.38 6.18 5.81
C ARG A 83 -1.39 5.12 5.37
N LEU A 84 -2.67 5.48 5.33
CA LEU A 84 -3.70 4.59 4.80
C LEU A 84 -3.58 4.48 3.28
N SER A 85 -3.71 5.58 2.57
CA SER A 85 -3.50 5.66 1.13
C SER A 85 -3.24 7.10 0.66
N ARG A 86 -2.60 7.21 -0.52
CA ARG A 86 -2.51 8.45 -1.31
C ARG A 86 -3.33 8.37 -2.59
N ASP A 87 -4.12 7.33 -2.73
CA ASP A 87 -5.00 7.09 -3.88
C ASP A 87 -6.42 7.48 -3.50
N VAL A 88 -6.96 8.49 -4.20
CA VAL A 88 -8.33 8.98 -3.98
C VAL A 88 -9.36 7.89 -4.23
N HIS A 89 -9.17 7.06 -5.26
CA HIS A 89 -10.10 5.98 -5.59
C HIS A 89 -10.14 4.93 -4.49
N PHE A 90 -9.00 4.59 -3.89
CA PHE A 90 -8.93 3.67 -2.78
C PHE A 90 -9.69 4.21 -1.55
N ILE A 91 -9.44 5.47 -1.17
CA ILE A 91 -10.13 6.12 -0.04
C ILE A 91 -11.64 6.20 -0.31
N SER A 92 -12.03 6.65 -1.50
CA SER A 92 -13.44 6.68 -1.92
C SER A 92 -14.09 5.30 -1.90
N GLY A 93 -13.37 4.26 -2.29
CA GLY A 93 -13.81 2.88 -2.23
C GLY A 93 -14.09 2.42 -0.79
N LEU A 94 -13.18 2.69 0.15
CA LEU A 94 -13.41 2.38 1.56
C LEU A 94 -14.66 3.09 2.10
N MET A 95 -14.83 4.36 1.76
CA MET A 95 -15.99 5.16 2.19
C MET A 95 -17.29 4.66 1.57
N SER A 96 -17.32 4.36 0.27
CA SER A 96 -18.49 3.83 -0.45
C SER A 96 -18.93 2.48 0.11
N HIS A 97 -18.00 1.63 0.52
CA HIS A 97 -18.28 0.35 1.15
C HIS A 97 -18.49 0.45 2.67
N LYS A 98 -18.56 1.68 3.20
CA LYS A 98 -18.74 1.95 4.63
C LYS A 98 -17.75 1.19 5.52
N VAL A 99 -16.51 1.03 5.05
CA VAL A 99 -15.43 0.42 5.84
C VAL A 99 -14.98 1.44 6.88
N PRO A 100 -15.13 1.17 8.19
CA PRO A 100 -14.80 2.15 9.22
C PRO A 100 -13.29 2.32 9.34
N PHE A 101 -12.82 3.56 9.18
CA PHE A 101 -11.45 3.94 9.47
C PHE A 101 -11.41 5.34 10.09
N ILE A 102 -10.39 5.59 10.91
CA ILE A 102 -10.16 6.85 11.62
C ILE A 102 -8.75 7.34 11.28
N VAL A 103 -8.64 8.63 11.02
CA VAL A 103 -7.36 9.32 10.83
C VAL A 103 -7.17 10.26 12.01
N THR A 104 -6.20 9.96 12.89
CA THR A 104 -6.06 10.70 14.16
C THR A 104 -5.81 12.20 13.96
N GLU A 105 -5.13 12.58 12.88
CA GLU A 105 -4.89 13.97 12.50
C GLU A 105 -6.19 14.74 12.17
N LEU A 106 -7.26 14.04 11.77
CA LEU A 106 -8.52 14.65 11.34
C LEU A 106 -9.65 14.48 12.36
N GLY A 107 -9.47 13.60 13.35
CA GLY A 107 -10.47 13.31 14.36
C GLY A 107 -11.35 12.09 14.03
N ALA A 108 -12.16 11.67 15.02
CA ALA A 108 -13.04 10.51 14.89
C ALA A 108 -14.23 10.77 13.95
N ASP A 109 -14.80 11.97 14.01
CA ASP A 109 -16.04 12.36 13.31
C ASP A 109 -15.79 13.28 12.11
N VAL A 110 -14.71 13.01 11.37
CA VAL A 110 -14.38 13.82 10.20
C VAL A 110 -15.43 13.68 9.10
N ASP A 111 -15.85 14.81 8.54
CA ASP A 111 -16.78 14.82 7.40
C ASP A 111 -16.18 14.07 6.20
N PRO A 112 -16.95 13.17 5.55
CA PRO A 112 -16.51 12.48 4.34
C PRO A 112 -15.98 13.40 3.24
N PHE A 113 -16.54 14.57 3.07
CA PHE A 113 -16.05 15.57 2.12
C PHE A 113 -14.61 16.00 2.43
N ILE A 114 -14.29 16.19 3.70
CA ILE A 114 -12.94 16.57 4.15
C ILE A 114 -11.95 15.45 3.83
N LEU A 115 -12.32 14.17 4.05
CA LEU A 115 -11.47 13.03 3.67
C LEU A 115 -11.20 13.00 2.17
N HIS A 116 -12.20 13.23 1.32
CA HIS A 116 -12.01 13.33 -0.13
C HIS A 116 -11.10 14.49 -0.53
N LEU A 117 -11.27 15.65 0.12
CA LEU A 117 -10.45 16.83 -0.14
C LEU A 117 -8.97 16.57 0.20
N TYR A 118 -8.69 15.99 1.37
CA TYR A 118 -7.33 15.63 1.78
C TYR A 118 -6.69 14.58 0.84
N ALA A 119 -7.45 13.57 0.44
CA ALA A 119 -6.98 12.57 -0.52
C ALA A 119 -6.63 13.22 -1.87
N ALA A 120 -7.49 14.09 -2.41
CA ALA A 120 -7.26 14.81 -3.65
C ALA A 120 -6.05 15.76 -3.57
N MET A 121 -5.87 16.46 -2.45
CA MET A 121 -4.70 17.30 -2.21
C MET A 121 -3.42 16.48 -2.18
N GLY A 122 -3.40 15.34 -1.50
CA GLY A 122 -2.25 14.43 -1.43
C GLY A 122 -1.88 13.86 -2.80
N GLU A 123 -2.86 13.54 -3.64
CA GLU A 123 -2.61 13.09 -5.02
C GLU A 123 -2.04 14.23 -5.87
N LYS A 124 -2.60 15.43 -5.78
CA LYS A 124 -2.09 16.62 -6.49
C LYS A 124 -0.64 16.92 -6.10
N GLU A 125 -0.33 16.89 -4.80
CA GLU A 125 1.04 17.12 -4.31
C GLU A 125 2.02 16.10 -4.87
N ARG A 126 1.66 14.81 -4.86
CA ARG A 126 2.47 13.73 -5.46
C ARG A 126 2.73 13.98 -6.94
N ASN A 127 1.71 14.38 -7.70
CA ASN A 127 1.82 14.68 -9.12
C ASN A 127 2.71 15.89 -9.39
N LEU A 128 2.62 16.94 -8.56
CA LEU A 128 3.50 18.10 -8.65
C LEU A 128 4.96 17.76 -8.35
N ILE A 129 5.23 16.96 -7.32
CA ILE A 129 6.58 16.48 -6.98
C ILE A 129 7.15 15.65 -8.13
N ALA A 130 6.38 14.72 -8.68
CA ALA A 130 6.78 13.90 -9.82
C ALA A 130 7.07 14.76 -11.07
N GLY A 131 6.23 15.75 -11.35
CA GLY A 131 6.42 16.69 -12.46
C GLY A 131 7.70 17.51 -12.30
N ARG A 132 7.95 18.07 -11.11
CA ARG A 132 9.19 18.82 -10.80
C ARG A 132 10.43 17.93 -10.93
N ALA A 133 10.39 16.71 -10.42
CA ALA A 133 11.49 15.75 -10.56
C ALA A 133 11.77 15.42 -12.02
N LYS A 134 10.71 15.16 -12.81
CA LYS A 134 10.83 14.89 -14.26
C LYS A 134 11.45 16.07 -15.01
N ALA A 135 11.01 17.30 -14.73
CA ALA A 135 11.55 18.51 -15.34
C ALA A 135 13.03 18.72 -14.96
N ALA A 136 13.39 18.54 -13.68
CA ALA A 136 14.77 18.64 -13.23
C ALA A 136 15.69 17.60 -13.87
N LEU A 137 15.22 16.35 -14.01
CA LEU A 137 15.97 15.30 -14.72
C LEU A 137 16.11 15.59 -16.20
N ALA A 138 15.09 16.12 -16.87
CA ALA A 138 15.16 16.54 -18.26
C ALA A 138 16.18 17.66 -18.47
N ALA A 139 16.21 18.67 -17.60
CA ALA A 139 17.20 19.74 -17.63
C ALA A 139 18.64 19.22 -17.46
N LYS A 140 18.85 18.26 -16.53
CA LYS A 140 20.16 17.61 -16.35
C LYS A 140 20.58 16.81 -17.57
N LYS A 141 19.64 16.12 -18.23
CA LYS A 141 19.89 15.38 -19.48
C LYS A 141 20.26 16.32 -20.63
N ALA A 142 19.56 17.47 -20.74
CA ALA A 142 19.90 18.51 -21.74
C ALA A 142 21.29 19.12 -21.54
N GLN A 143 21.79 19.17 -20.30
CA GLN A 143 23.17 19.57 -19.96
C GLN A 143 24.21 18.46 -20.24
N GLY A 144 23.85 17.37 -20.91
CA GLY A 144 24.75 16.26 -21.20
C GLY A 144 25.10 15.37 -20.00
N LYS A 145 24.43 15.55 -18.85
CA LYS A 145 24.72 14.72 -17.66
C LYS A 145 24.08 13.34 -17.82
N VAL A 146 24.88 12.31 -17.61
CA VAL A 146 24.38 10.92 -17.57
C VAL A 146 23.58 10.74 -16.29
N LEU A 147 22.32 10.33 -16.43
CA LEU A 147 21.42 10.05 -15.32
C LEU A 147 21.60 8.60 -14.87
N GLY A 148 21.64 8.39 -13.56
CA GLY A 148 21.81 7.09 -12.91
C GLY A 148 23.01 7.06 -11.98
N GLY A 149 23.06 6.03 -11.12
CA GLY A 149 24.22 5.83 -10.23
C GLY A 149 25.41 5.20 -10.95
N PRO A 150 26.63 5.30 -10.39
CA PRO A 150 27.85 4.72 -10.96
C PRO A 150 27.76 3.19 -11.08
N GLU A 151 26.94 2.54 -10.28
CA GLU A 151 26.74 1.08 -10.26
C GLU A 151 25.56 0.63 -11.14
N LEU A 152 25.08 1.48 -12.07
CA LEU A 152 23.94 1.18 -12.92
C LEU A 152 24.03 -0.16 -13.69
N PRO A 153 25.21 -0.54 -14.25
CA PRO A 153 25.36 -1.84 -14.90
C PRO A 153 25.14 -3.01 -13.95
N LYS A 154 25.71 -2.96 -12.74
CA LYS A 154 25.51 -4.01 -11.72
C LYS A 154 24.07 -4.04 -11.25
N ALA A 155 23.43 -2.89 -11.06
CA ALA A 155 22.03 -2.79 -10.68
C ALA A 155 21.09 -3.39 -11.75
N ARG A 156 21.38 -3.22 -13.04
CA ARG A 156 20.62 -3.84 -14.14
C ARG A 156 20.70 -5.38 -14.11
N VAL A 157 21.89 -5.92 -13.90
CA VAL A 157 22.08 -7.39 -13.78
C VAL A 157 21.31 -7.93 -12.58
N ALA A 158 21.45 -7.27 -11.41
CA ALA A 158 20.71 -7.64 -10.22
C ALA A 158 19.18 -7.58 -10.42
N ALA A 159 18.70 -6.54 -11.10
CA ALA A 159 17.28 -6.41 -11.43
C ALA A 159 16.78 -7.54 -12.35
N GLN A 160 17.56 -7.94 -13.36
CA GLN A 160 17.22 -9.06 -14.23
C GLN A 160 17.10 -10.39 -13.46
N VAL A 161 18.01 -10.65 -12.51
CA VAL A 161 17.96 -11.83 -11.65
C VAL A 161 16.67 -11.84 -10.82
N VAL A 162 16.32 -10.70 -10.21
CA VAL A 162 15.09 -10.58 -9.42
C VAL A 162 13.84 -10.76 -10.28
N ILE A 163 13.80 -10.13 -11.47
CA ILE A 163 12.67 -10.25 -12.40
C ILE A 163 12.48 -11.72 -12.79
N LYS A 164 13.57 -12.40 -13.16
CA LYS A 164 13.53 -13.82 -13.53
C LYS A 164 13.05 -14.68 -12.36
N SER A 165 13.63 -14.50 -11.18
CA SER A 165 13.23 -15.26 -9.97
C SER A 165 11.75 -15.05 -9.62
N ASN A 166 11.24 -13.82 -9.77
CA ASN A 166 9.81 -13.55 -9.54
C ASN A 166 8.92 -14.21 -10.60
N ALA A 167 9.33 -14.19 -11.87
CA ALA A 167 8.62 -14.86 -12.95
C ALA A 167 8.61 -16.37 -12.75
N ASP A 168 9.74 -16.97 -12.38
CA ASP A 168 9.85 -18.40 -12.11
C ASP A 168 8.97 -18.82 -10.92
N ARG A 169 8.93 -17.99 -9.86
CA ARG A 169 8.04 -18.22 -8.70
C ARG A 169 6.57 -18.12 -9.09
N HIS A 170 6.22 -17.12 -9.88
CA HIS A 170 4.84 -16.99 -10.37
C HIS A 170 4.45 -18.19 -11.24
N ALA A 171 5.31 -18.59 -12.17
CA ALA A 171 5.10 -19.76 -13.00
C ALA A 171 4.94 -21.04 -12.14
N ALA A 172 5.78 -21.24 -11.13
CA ALA A 172 5.68 -22.38 -10.21
C ALA A 172 4.35 -22.42 -9.45
N ASN A 173 3.80 -21.28 -9.10
CA ASN A 173 2.51 -21.18 -8.42
C ASN A 173 1.32 -21.45 -9.36
N VAL A 174 1.40 -21.01 -10.61
CA VAL A 174 0.29 -21.10 -11.57
C VAL A 174 0.32 -22.43 -12.36
N LEU A 175 1.50 -22.99 -12.60
CA LEU A 175 1.66 -24.20 -13.40
C LEU A 175 0.86 -25.43 -12.90
N PRO A 176 0.77 -25.71 -11.58
CA PRO A 176 -0.08 -26.78 -11.07
C PRO A 176 -1.55 -26.58 -11.45
N ILE A 177 -2.06 -25.35 -11.30
CA ILE A 177 -3.46 -25.01 -11.60
C ILE A 177 -3.75 -25.18 -13.11
N ILE A 178 -2.82 -24.74 -13.96
CA ILE A 178 -2.92 -24.96 -15.41
C ILE A 178 -2.96 -26.45 -15.74
N ARG A 179 -2.09 -27.26 -15.13
CA ARG A 179 -2.06 -28.71 -15.35
C ARG A 179 -3.34 -29.39 -14.88
N ASP A 180 -3.92 -28.95 -13.79
CA ASP A 180 -5.17 -29.51 -13.29
C ASP A 180 -6.36 -29.10 -14.19
N ALA A 181 -6.41 -27.87 -14.67
CA ALA A 181 -7.37 -27.43 -15.67
C ALA A 181 -7.23 -28.24 -16.98
N GLN A 182 -6.00 -28.50 -17.44
CA GLN A 182 -5.76 -29.32 -18.62
C GLN A 182 -6.22 -30.78 -18.43
N LYS A 183 -5.96 -31.37 -17.27
CA LYS A 183 -6.48 -32.71 -16.93
C LYS A 183 -8.00 -32.75 -16.88
N ALA A 184 -8.63 -31.64 -16.47
CA ALA A 184 -10.08 -31.51 -16.46
C ALA A 184 -10.70 -31.23 -17.86
N GLY A 185 -9.88 -31.22 -18.93
CA GLY A 185 -10.33 -31.11 -20.32
C GLY A 185 -10.15 -29.73 -20.97
N ALA A 186 -9.51 -28.77 -20.31
CA ALA A 186 -9.19 -27.46 -20.89
C ALA A 186 -7.98 -27.56 -21.85
N THR A 187 -8.23 -27.97 -23.12
CA THR A 187 -7.17 -28.23 -24.12
C THR A 187 -6.72 -27.00 -24.89
N THR A 188 -7.50 -25.91 -24.87
CA THR A 188 -7.17 -24.66 -25.58
C THR A 188 -6.69 -23.60 -24.61
N LEU A 189 -5.87 -22.64 -25.08
CA LEU A 189 -5.42 -21.50 -24.28
C LEU A 189 -6.58 -20.70 -23.71
N ARG A 190 -7.68 -20.58 -24.47
CA ARG A 190 -8.89 -19.89 -24.03
C ARG A 190 -9.58 -20.63 -22.89
N ALA A 191 -9.76 -21.95 -23.03
CA ALA A 191 -10.35 -22.78 -21.98
C ALA A 191 -9.52 -22.78 -20.69
N VAL A 192 -8.19 -22.78 -20.81
CA VAL A 192 -7.28 -22.64 -19.66
C VAL A 192 -7.43 -21.25 -19.02
N ALA A 193 -7.50 -20.18 -19.82
CA ALA A 193 -7.70 -18.83 -19.30
C ALA A 193 -9.04 -18.69 -18.58
N ASP A 194 -10.11 -19.24 -19.14
CA ASP A 194 -11.45 -19.24 -18.53
C ASP A 194 -11.45 -20.00 -17.19
N ALA A 195 -10.75 -21.14 -17.12
CA ALA A 195 -10.60 -21.92 -15.89
C ALA A 195 -9.73 -21.22 -14.81
N LEU A 196 -8.81 -20.36 -15.21
CA LEU A 196 -7.97 -19.57 -14.28
C LEU A 196 -8.71 -18.32 -13.74
N ASN A 197 -9.76 -17.85 -14.42
CA ASN A 197 -10.55 -16.69 -14.06
C ASN A 197 -11.85 -17.03 -13.33
N ALA A 198 -12.20 -18.30 -13.23
CA ALA A 198 -13.36 -18.83 -12.51
C ALA A 198 -13.05 -19.02 -11.02
#